data_3c51ff171cc5f5f080e0b72f9073cf27
#
_entry.id   3c51ff171cc5f5f080e0b72f9073cf27
#
_cell.length_a   1.000
_cell.length_b   1.000
_cell.length_c   1.000
_cell.angle_alpha   90.00
_cell.angle_beta   90.00
_cell.angle_gamma   90.00
#
_symmetry.space_group_name_H-M   'P 1'
#
loop_
_entity.id
_entity.type
_entity.pdbx_description
1 polymer ?
#
loop_
_entity_poly.entity_id
_entity_poly.type
_entity_poly.pdbx_seq_one_letter_code
_entity_poly.pdbx_strand_id
1 'polypeptide(L)'
;MIRIFYFQCCLVVLTLFSCKNEKQKEQPDSSAETKLSSNELGKEIFEGKGMCYSCHLENKKIIGPSIVEIATIYKSKNGNIIQFLKGIDEPIVDPSQYEIMKTNFAITKNLPENELKALEDYMLGFAK
;
A
#
# COMPACT_ATOMS: atom_id res chain seq x y z
N MET A 1 -62.18 10.13 -37.78
CA MET A 1 -60.79 10.67 -37.94
C MET A 1 -59.86 10.34 -36.75
N ILE A 2 -60.32 10.32 -35.54
CA ILE A 2 -59.50 10.03 -34.34
C ILE A 2 -58.94 8.59 -34.30
N ARG A 3 -59.66 7.58 -34.82
CA ARG A 3 -59.22 6.17 -34.83
C ARG A 3 -58.01 5.91 -35.76
N ILE A 4 -57.88 6.64 -36.81
CA ILE A 4 -56.76 6.50 -37.75
C ILE A 4 -55.46 7.06 -37.18
N PHE A 5 -55.56 8.11 -36.35
CA PHE A 5 -54.40 8.70 -35.70
C PHE A 5 -53.75 7.77 -34.64
N TYR A 6 -54.60 7.01 -33.92
CA TYR A 6 -54.08 6.05 -32.94
C TYR A 6 -53.39 4.84 -33.57
N PHE A 7 -53.83 4.43 -34.75
CA PHE A 7 -53.20 3.33 -35.48
C PHE A 7 -51.84 3.74 -36.07
N GLN A 8 -51.73 4.98 -36.50
CA GLN A 8 -50.48 5.52 -37.05
C GLN A 8 -49.46 5.73 -35.94
N CYS A 9 -49.88 6.14 -34.76
CA CYS A 9 -48.99 6.35 -33.61
C CYS A 9 -48.42 5.02 -33.04
N CYS A 10 -49.22 3.95 -33.04
CA CYS A 10 -48.77 2.63 -32.62
C CYS A 10 -47.74 2.01 -33.58
N LEU A 11 -47.83 2.30 -34.90
CA LEU A 11 -46.92 1.73 -35.88
C LEU A 11 -45.51 2.38 -35.79
N VAL A 12 -45.43 3.64 -35.35
CA VAL A 12 -44.15 4.38 -35.22
C VAL A 12 -43.41 3.95 -33.96
N VAL A 13 -44.12 3.50 -32.90
CA VAL A 13 -43.48 3.09 -31.62
C VAL A 13 -42.84 1.71 -31.75
N LEU A 14 -43.29 0.86 -32.67
CA LEU A 14 -42.75 -0.51 -32.82
C LEU A 14 -41.40 -0.57 -33.58
N THR A 15 -40.94 0.53 -34.20
CA THR A 15 -39.69 0.53 -34.97
C THR A 15 -38.46 0.96 -34.13
N LEU A 16 -38.61 1.37 -32.90
CA LEU A 16 -37.50 1.86 -32.05
C LEU A 16 -36.90 0.80 -31.14
N PHE A 17 -37.40 -0.45 -31.11
CA PHE A 17 -36.81 -1.54 -30.36
C PHE A 17 -35.93 -2.45 -31.21
N SER A 18 -35.12 -1.89 -32.09
CA SER A 18 -34.02 -2.63 -32.69
C SER A 18 -32.81 -2.48 -31.75
N CYS A 19 -32.80 -3.19 -30.65
CA CYS A 19 -31.57 -3.43 -29.87
C CYS A 19 -30.66 -4.30 -30.73
N LYS A 20 -29.76 -3.66 -31.44
CA LYS A 20 -28.60 -4.28 -32.07
C LYS A 20 -27.80 -4.94 -30.93
N ASN A 21 -27.75 -6.26 -30.93
CA ASN A 21 -26.87 -7.03 -30.06
C ASN A 21 -25.44 -6.80 -30.56
N GLU A 22 -24.84 -5.68 -30.20
CA GLU A 22 -23.43 -5.47 -30.32
C GLU A 22 -22.75 -6.44 -29.38
N LYS A 23 -22.05 -7.42 -29.94
CA LYS A 23 -21.07 -8.20 -29.21
C LYS A 23 -20.22 -7.21 -28.44
N GLN A 24 -20.41 -7.17 -27.14
CA GLN A 24 -19.58 -6.45 -26.20
C GLN A 24 -18.16 -6.96 -26.47
N LYS A 25 -17.35 -6.17 -27.21
CA LYS A 25 -15.92 -6.34 -27.15
C LYS A 25 -15.58 -6.25 -25.68
N GLU A 26 -15.04 -7.32 -25.17
CA GLU A 26 -14.39 -7.30 -23.87
C GLU A 26 -13.43 -6.09 -23.88
N GLN A 27 -13.87 -5.03 -23.27
CA GLN A 27 -13.03 -3.92 -22.92
C GLN A 27 -12.07 -4.51 -21.89
N PRO A 28 -10.75 -4.50 -22.12
CA PRO A 28 -9.84 -4.99 -21.10
C PRO A 28 -10.18 -4.22 -19.84
N ASP A 29 -10.54 -4.95 -18.81
CA ASP A 29 -10.77 -4.43 -17.47
C ASP A 29 -9.50 -3.67 -17.06
N SER A 30 -9.57 -2.34 -17.18
CA SER A 30 -8.49 -1.42 -16.84
C SER A 30 -8.40 -1.21 -15.32
N SER A 31 -8.88 -2.16 -14.55
CA SER A 31 -8.53 -2.33 -13.15
C SER A 31 -7.42 -3.37 -13.00
N ALA A 32 -6.35 -3.24 -13.80
CA ALA A 32 -5.07 -3.67 -13.34
C ALA A 32 -4.70 -2.71 -12.19
N GLU A 33 -5.19 -2.99 -10.99
CA GLU A 33 -4.51 -2.55 -9.78
C GLU A 33 -3.06 -2.97 -10.00
N THR A 34 -2.20 -1.99 -10.29
CA THR A 34 -0.77 -2.23 -10.36
C THR A 34 -0.37 -2.65 -8.95
N LYS A 35 -0.38 -3.96 -8.71
CA LYS A 35 0.02 -4.52 -7.42
C LYS A 35 1.45 -4.10 -7.21
N LEU A 36 1.65 -3.13 -6.32
CA LEU A 36 2.97 -2.66 -5.93
C LEU A 36 3.84 -3.84 -5.53
N SER A 37 5.09 -3.82 -5.91
CA SER A 37 6.06 -4.76 -5.36
C SER A 37 6.17 -4.57 -3.85
N SER A 38 6.62 -5.60 -3.12
CA SER A 38 6.81 -5.51 -1.67
C SER A 38 7.69 -4.30 -1.29
N ASN A 39 8.71 -4.04 -2.08
CA ASN A 39 9.64 -2.93 -1.83
C ASN A 39 8.97 -1.55 -2.06
N GLU A 40 8.17 -1.39 -3.12
CA GLU A 40 7.43 -0.15 -3.38
C GLU A 40 6.37 0.12 -2.28
N LEU A 41 5.63 -0.92 -1.88
CA LEU A 41 4.69 -0.80 -0.77
C LEU A 41 5.41 -0.44 0.54
N GLY A 42 6.55 -1.08 0.82
CA GLY A 42 7.35 -0.77 2.01
C GLY A 42 7.84 0.68 2.02
N LYS A 43 8.26 1.19 0.86
CA LYS A 43 8.64 2.60 0.69
C LYS A 43 7.46 3.54 0.96
N GLU A 44 6.30 3.26 0.38
CA GLU A 44 5.09 4.08 0.61
C GLU A 44 4.71 4.13 2.10
N ILE A 45 4.83 2.99 2.80
CA ILE A 45 4.54 2.96 4.23
C ILE A 45 5.58 3.77 5.00
N PHE A 46 6.87 3.60 4.68
CA PHE A 46 7.97 4.30 5.33
C PHE A 46 7.85 5.83 5.20
N GLU A 47 7.56 6.32 4.00
CA GLU A 47 7.43 7.74 3.68
C GLU A 47 6.04 8.31 4.01
N GLY A 48 5.01 7.48 4.06
CA GLY A 48 3.62 7.86 4.27
C GLY A 48 3.15 7.56 5.69
N LYS A 49 2.18 6.66 5.80
CA LYS A 49 1.45 6.38 7.05
C LYS A 49 2.32 5.89 8.21
N GLY A 50 3.46 5.28 7.92
CA GLY A 50 4.41 4.85 8.94
C GLY A 50 5.21 6.00 9.55
N MET A 51 5.29 7.15 8.86
CA MET A 51 6.02 8.35 9.25
C MET A 51 7.50 8.12 9.65
N CYS A 52 8.09 7.02 9.19
CA CYS A 52 9.44 6.61 9.60
C CYS A 52 10.51 7.61 9.16
N TYR A 53 10.33 8.22 7.97
CA TYR A 53 11.24 9.20 7.38
C TYR A 53 11.46 10.44 8.26
N SER A 54 10.53 10.76 9.14
CA SER A 54 10.66 11.92 10.04
C SER A 54 11.79 11.77 11.05
N CYS A 55 12.17 10.52 11.35
CA CYS A 55 13.23 10.20 12.31
C CYS A 55 14.39 9.42 11.70
N HIS A 56 14.20 8.76 10.54
CA HIS A 56 15.18 7.91 9.89
C HIS A 56 15.46 8.36 8.46
N LEU A 57 16.69 8.80 8.19
CA LEU A 57 17.16 9.03 6.82
C LEU A 57 17.96 7.84 6.33
N GLU A 58 18.13 7.74 5.00
CA GLU A 58 18.83 6.62 4.39
C GLU A 58 20.25 6.41 4.94
N ASN A 59 21.09 7.43 4.86
CA ASN A 59 22.53 7.32 5.15
C ASN A 59 23.00 8.20 6.32
N LYS A 60 22.08 8.85 7.03
CA LYS A 60 22.43 9.82 8.07
C LYS A 60 21.55 9.64 9.30
N LYS A 61 22.18 9.58 10.48
CA LYS A 61 21.48 9.68 11.74
C LYS A 61 20.94 11.10 11.94
N ILE A 62 19.67 11.20 12.31
CA ILE A 62 19.04 12.46 12.74
C ILE A 62 18.48 12.27 14.15
N ILE A 63 17.19 12.01 14.33
CA ILE A 63 16.62 11.62 15.62
C ILE A 63 16.95 10.15 15.87
N GLY A 64 16.62 9.27 14.93
CA GLY A 64 16.93 7.85 14.96
C GLY A 64 18.15 7.49 14.12
N PRO A 65 18.63 6.24 14.21
CA PRO A 65 19.70 5.72 13.37
C PRO A 65 19.31 5.74 11.89
N SER A 66 20.31 5.73 10.99
CA SER A 66 20.08 5.66 9.55
C SER A 66 19.48 4.31 9.16
N ILE A 67 18.77 4.26 8.01
CA ILE A 67 18.18 2.99 7.52
C ILE A 67 19.30 1.99 7.20
N VAL A 68 20.42 2.46 6.62
CA VAL A 68 21.60 1.61 6.35
C VAL A 68 22.15 0.99 7.62
N GLU A 69 22.24 1.75 8.71
CA GLU A 69 22.69 1.25 10.01
C GLU A 69 21.73 0.21 10.57
N ILE A 70 20.42 0.51 10.56
CA ILE A 70 19.37 -0.41 11.00
C ILE A 70 19.48 -1.73 10.23
N ALA A 71 19.45 -1.66 8.90
CA ALA A 71 19.47 -2.83 8.03
C ALA A 71 20.72 -3.70 8.27
N THR A 72 21.88 -3.07 8.38
CA THR A 72 23.17 -3.74 8.61
C THR A 72 23.18 -4.48 9.94
N ILE A 73 22.74 -3.82 11.03
CA ILE A 73 22.70 -4.44 12.36
C ILE A 73 21.68 -5.57 12.43
N TYR A 74 20.47 -5.38 11.90
CA TYR A 74 19.46 -6.42 11.88
C TYR A 74 19.91 -7.66 11.11
N LYS A 75 20.52 -7.49 9.93
CA LYS A 75 21.10 -8.62 9.18
C LYS A 75 22.23 -9.31 9.93
N SER A 76 23.17 -8.56 10.51
CA SER A 76 24.33 -9.13 11.21
C SER A 76 23.94 -9.91 12.48
N LYS A 77 22.87 -9.50 13.14
CA LYS A 77 22.39 -10.11 14.39
C LYS A 77 21.24 -11.08 14.20
N ASN A 78 20.81 -11.34 12.94
CA ASN A 78 19.59 -12.09 12.63
C ASN A 78 18.36 -11.59 13.41
N GLY A 79 18.26 -10.27 13.58
CA GLY A 79 17.15 -9.64 14.28
C GLY A 79 15.87 -9.65 13.45
N ASN A 80 14.72 -9.45 14.11
CA ASN A 80 13.41 -9.43 13.47
C ASN A 80 12.80 -8.03 13.57
N ILE A 81 12.81 -7.28 12.45
CA ILE A 81 12.25 -5.93 12.40
C ILE A 81 10.75 -5.93 12.70
N ILE A 82 10.02 -6.93 12.21
CA ILE A 82 8.57 -7.02 12.42
C ILE A 82 8.25 -7.18 13.91
N GLN A 83 8.97 -8.05 14.62
CA GLN A 83 8.74 -8.25 16.05
C GLN A 83 9.07 -6.97 16.84
N PHE A 84 10.14 -6.26 16.47
CA PHE A 84 10.45 -4.97 17.06
C PHE A 84 9.35 -3.93 16.80
N LEU A 85 8.87 -3.81 15.57
CA LEU A 85 7.81 -2.86 15.21
C LEU A 85 6.46 -3.19 15.87
N LYS A 86 6.24 -4.45 16.23
CA LYS A 86 5.12 -4.90 17.07
C LYS A 86 5.36 -4.62 18.57
N GLY A 87 6.55 -4.15 18.94
CA GLY A 87 6.93 -3.89 20.32
C GLY A 87 7.08 -5.16 21.15
N ILE A 88 7.48 -6.26 20.52
CA ILE A 88 7.72 -7.55 21.17
C ILE A 88 9.22 -7.71 21.47
N ASP A 89 10.09 -7.38 20.49
CA ASP A 89 11.52 -7.48 20.65
C ASP A 89 12.14 -6.20 21.22
N GLU A 90 13.25 -6.37 21.93
CA GLU A 90 14.04 -5.27 22.48
C GLU A 90 14.84 -4.53 21.38
N PRO A 91 15.19 -3.24 21.59
CA PRO A 91 15.96 -2.46 20.64
C PRO A 91 17.40 -2.95 20.54
N ILE A 92 17.85 -3.32 19.35
CA ILE A 92 19.20 -3.85 19.11
C ILE A 92 20.14 -2.87 18.39
N VAL A 93 19.61 -1.74 17.86
CA VAL A 93 20.39 -0.74 17.13
C VAL A 93 20.81 0.42 18.03
N ASP A 94 19.84 1.14 18.58
CA ASP A 94 20.09 2.27 19.48
C ASP A 94 19.13 2.22 20.70
N PRO A 95 19.46 1.47 21.73
CA PRO A 95 18.62 1.37 22.92
C PRO A 95 18.39 2.72 23.62
N SER A 96 19.30 3.68 23.45
CA SER A 96 19.17 5.00 24.08
C SER A 96 18.03 5.84 23.50
N GLN A 97 17.61 5.55 22.26
CA GLN A 97 16.51 6.23 21.56
C GLN A 97 15.19 5.45 21.62
N TYR A 98 15.15 4.35 22.35
CA TYR A 98 14.00 3.45 22.38
C TYR A 98 12.71 4.12 22.82
N GLU A 99 12.74 4.95 23.85
CA GLU A 99 11.55 5.63 24.36
C GLU A 99 10.94 6.59 23.31
N ILE A 100 11.78 7.20 22.48
CA ILE A 100 11.31 8.03 21.36
C ILE A 100 10.71 7.14 20.28
N MET A 101 11.39 6.04 19.90
CA MET A 101 10.90 5.09 18.87
C MET A 101 9.56 4.47 19.27
N LYS A 102 9.36 4.16 20.55
CA LYS A 102 8.10 3.58 21.06
C LYS A 102 6.88 4.43 20.75
N THR A 103 7.02 5.72 20.57
CA THR A 103 5.89 6.60 20.21
C THR A 103 5.29 6.20 18.86
N ASN A 104 6.10 5.66 17.94
CA ASN A 104 5.65 5.20 16.64
C ASN A 104 4.92 3.84 16.68
N PHE A 105 5.05 3.09 17.78
CA PHE A 105 4.33 1.81 17.93
C PHE A 105 2.81 1.97 17.93
N ALA A 106 2.29 3.16 18.23
CA ALA A 106 0.86 3.46 18.04
C ALA A 106 0.41 3.26 16.58
N ILE A 107 1.32 3.43 15.61
CA ILE A 107 1.07 3.21 14.19
C ILE A 107 1.44 1.78 13.82
N THR A 108 2.69 1.37 14.06
CA THR A 108 3.25 0.14 13.51
C THR A 108 2.59 -1.13 14.04
N LYS A 109 2.12 -1.14 15.30
CA LYS A 109 1.38 -2.28 15.87
C LYS A 109 0.04 -2.55 15.20
N ASN A 110 -0.52 -1.57 14.50
CA ASN A 110 -1.80 -1.67 13.81
C ASN A 110 -1.66 -1.94 12.30
N LEU A 111 -0.43 -2.03 11.78
CA LEU A 111 -0.21 -2.38 10.38
C LEU A 111 -0.52 -3.85 10.14
N PRO A 112 -1.20 -4.18 9.02
CA PRO A 112 -1.39 -5.56 8.57
C PRO A 112 -0.04 -6.27 8.36
N GLU A 113 -0.03 -7.60 8.47
CA GLU A 113 1.20 -8.41 8.37
C GLU A 113 1.92 -8.24 7.03
N ASN A 114 1.17 -8.16 5.93
CA ASN A 114 1.74 -7.92 4.61
C ASN A 114 2.41 -6.54 4.49
N GLU A 115 1.92 -5.54 5.20
CA GLU A 115 2.52 -4.21 5.23
C GLU A 115 3.77 -4.16 6.11
N LEU A 116 3.75 -4.82 7.25
CA LEU A 116 4.95 -4.98 8.08
C LEU A 116 6.05 -5.72 7.31
N LYS A 117 5.68 -6.77 6.56
CA LYS A 117 6.63 -7.50 5.71
C LYS A 117 7.19 -6.63 4.60
N ALA A 118 6.35 -5.85 3.94
CA ALA A 118 6.78 -4.90 2.91
C ALA A 118 7.74 -3.84 3.47
N LEU A 119 7.44 -3.31 4.66
CA LEU A 119 8.29 -2.35 5.36
C LEU A 119 9.64 -2.96 5.74
N GLU A 120 9.66 -4.20 6.26
CA GLU A 120 10.89 -4.94 6.54
C GLU A 120 11.72 -5.13 5.27
N ASP A 121 11.11 -5.60 4.16
CA ASP A 121 11.79 -5.84 2.88
C ASP A 121 12.45 -4.55 2.36
N TYR A 122 11.71 -3.44 2.41
CA TYR A 122 12.23 -2.14 2.05
C TYR A 122 13.45 -1.74 2.90
N MET A 123 13.31 -1.81 4.22
CA MET A 123 14.38 -1.40 5.13
C MET A 123 15.61 -2.30 5.00
N LEU A 124 15.46 -3.62 4.96
CA LEU A 124 16.57 -4.56 4.82
C LEU A 124 17.27 -4.47 3.46
N GLY A 125 16.62 -3.93 2.44
CA GLY A 125 17.23 -3.66 1.14
C GLY A 125 18.43 -2.71 1.20
N PHE A 126 18.56 -1.89 2.25
CA PHE A 126 19.67 -0.94 2.44
C PHE A 126 20.92 -1.54 3.12
N ALA A 127 20.91 -2.79 3.55
CA ALA A 127 22.07 -3.40 4.18
C ALA A 127 23.24 -3.54 3.19
N LYS A 128 24.41 -3.15 3.63
CA LYS A 128 25.68 -3.26 2.91
C LYS A 128 26.47 -4.48 3.37
#